data_5e3dcee8329b8ed916a1d346628a8256
#
_entry.id   5e3dcee8329b8ed916a1d346628a8256
#
_cell.length_a   1.000
_cell.length_b   1.000
_cell.length_c   1.000
_cell.angle_alpha   90.00
_cell.angle_beta   90.00
_cell.angle_gamma   90.00
#
_symmetry.space_group_name_H-M   'P 1'
#
loop_
_entity.id
_entity.type
_entity.pdbx_description
1 polymer ?
#
loop_
_entity_poly.entity_id
_entity_poly.type
_entity_poly.pdbx_seq_one_letter_code
_entity_poly.pdbx_strand_id
1 'polypeptide(L)' 'MLYEYPAIFHTIEEGYQISFPDFGRSIRADSLPLAMTKASVFLSHIIKGYGDKDLPVPTAVSSIPNEEELVVLIQTERD' A
#
# COMPACT_ATOMS: atom_id res chain seq x y z
N MET A 1 2.49 9.86 14.54
CA MET A 1 3.06 10.35 13.27
C MET A 1 2.38 9.68 12.11
N LEU A 2 2.00 10.47 11.12
CA LEU A 2 1.29 9.96 9.95
C LEU A 2 2.26 9.53 8.85
N TYR A 3 2.05 8.34 8.32
CA TYR A 3 2.83 7.81 7.20
C TYR A 3 1.94 7.58 6.00
N GLU A 4 2.44 7.90 4.81
CA GLU A 4 1.74 7.67 3.56
C GLU A 4 2.66 6.93 2.59
N TYR A 5 2.16 5.85 2.01
CA TYR A 5 2.89 5.09 1.00
C TYR A 5 1.96 4.74 -0.15
N PRO A 6 2.45 4.76 -1.39
CA PRO A 6 1.61 4.40 -2.52
C PRO A 6 1.35 2.89 -2.53
N ALA A 7 0.13 2.53 -2.87
CA ALA A 7 -0.28 1.15 -3.09
C ALA A 7 -0.85 1.04 -4.50
N ILE A 8 -0.47 0.00 -5.21
CA ILE A 8 -0.97 -0.26 -6.56
C ILE A 8 -2.07 -1.31 -6.46
N PHE A 9 -3.29 -0.94 -6.86
CA PHE A 9 -4.44 -1.82 -6.85
C PHE A 9 -4.59 -2.41 -8.24
N HIS A 10 -4.34 -3.69 -8.33
CA HIS A 10 -4.39 -4.44 -9.58
C HIS A 10 -5.63 -5.34 -9.59
N THR A 11 -6.47 -5.21 -10.61
CA THR A 11 -7.67 -6.04 -10.75
C THR A 11 -7.26 -7.45 -11.14
N ILE A 12 -7.74 -8.43 -10.39
CA ILE A 12 -7.55 -9.85 -10.68
C ILE A 12 -8.91 -10.51 -10.82
N GLU A 13 -8.92 -11.77 -11.28
CA GLU A 13 -10.16 -12.47 -11.56
C GLU A 13 -11.13 -12.51 -10.39
N GLU A 14 -10.62 -12.65 -9.17
CA GLU A 14 -11.43 -12.80 -7.96
C GLU A 14 -11.41 -11.57 -7.05
N GLY A 15 -11.04 -10.40 -7.56
CA GLY A 15 -10.99 -9.20 -6.73
C GLY A 15 -9.82 -8.29 -7.06
N TYR A 16 -9.02 -7.97 -6.06
CA TYR A 16 -7.91 -7.04 -6.19
C TYR A 16 -6.66 -7.56 -5.52
N GLN A 17 -5.52 -7.26 -6.15
CA GLN A 17 -4.22 -7.45 -5.53
C GLN A 17 -3.66 -6.07 -5.22
N ILE A 18 -3.24 -5.85 -3.99
CA ILE A 18 -2.69 -4.58 -3.54
C ILE A 18 -1.20 -4.77 -3.30
N SER A 19 -0.39 -4.00 -4.02
CA SER A 19 1.07 -4.08 -3.91
C SER A 19 1.63 -2.80 -3.32
N PHE A 20 2.59 -2.96 -2.41
CA PHE A 20 3.32 -1.83 -1.84
C PHE A 20 4.74 -1.87 -2.40
N PRO A 21 5.03 -1.06 -3.45
CA PRO A 21 6.34 -1.15 -4.13
C PRO A 21 7.51 -0.82 -3.23
N ASP A 22 7.32 0.09 -2.26
CA ASP A 22 8.40 0.48 -1.35
C ASP A 22 8.82 -0.64 -0.40
N PHE A 23 7.96 -1.63 -0.19
CA PHE A 23 8.22 -2.73 0.74
C PHE A 23 8.35 -4.09 0.04
N GLY A 24 8.02 -4.16 -1.24
CA GLY A 24 8.05 -5.41 -1.99
C GLY A 24 7.04 -6.44 -1.49
N ARG A 25 5.88 -5.98 -1.00
CA ARG A 25 4.85 -6.85 -0.44
C ARG A 25 3.52 -6.62 -1.12
N SER A 26 2.68 -7.65 -1.11
CA SER A 26 1.33 -7.57 -1.66
C SER A 26 0.34 -8.38 -0.84
N ILE A 27 -0.94 -8.00 -0.97
CA ILE A 27 -2.06 -8.70 -0.36
C ILE A 27 -3.21 -8.75 -1.35
N ARG A 28 -4.25 -9.52 -1.03
CA ARG A 28 -5.45 -9.65 -1.87
C ARG A 28 -6.71 -9.31 -1.08
N ALA A 29 -7.72 -8.83 -1.79
CA ALA A 29 -9.03 -8.55 -1.21
C ALA A 29 -10.11 -8.80 -2.26
N ASP A 30 -11.32 -9.17 -1.80
CA ASP A 30 -12.43 -9.53 -2.68
C ASP A 30 -13.13 -8.33 -3.30
N SER A 31 -13.07 -7.18 -2.65
CA SER A 31 -13.75 -5.97 -3.10
C SER A 31 -12.88 -4.75 -2.88
N LEU A 32 -13.22 -3.65 -3.58
CA LEU A 32 -12.44 -2.42 -3.42
C LEU A 32 -12.53 -1.82 -2.00
N PRO A 33 -13.72 -1.72 -1.38
CA PRO A 33 -13.78 -1.24 0.01
C PRO A 33 -12.96 -2.09 0.97
N LEU A 34 -13.02 -3.40 0.82
CA LEU A 34 -12.23 -4.30 1.65
C LEU A 34 -10.74 -4.15 1.36
N ALA A 35 -10.37 -3.94 0.10
CA ALA A 35 -8.98 -3.72 -0.29
C ALA A 35 -8.40 -2.47 0.39
N MET A 36 -9.17 -1.38 0.42
CA MET A 36 -8.75 -0.15 1.09
C MET A 36 -8.50 -0.37 2.58
N THR A 37 -9.43 -1.06 3.24
CA THR A 37 -9.31 -1.37 4.67
C THR A 37 -8.10 -2.27 4.95
N LYS A 38 -7.96 -3.33 4.17
CA LYS A 38 -6.84 -4.27 4.32
C LYS A 38 -5.49 -3.60 4.05
N ALA A 39 -5.44 -2.71 3.06
CA ALA A 39 -4.22 -2.00 2.72
C ALA A 39 -3.74 -1.15 3.90
N SER A 40 -4.64 -0.42 4.53
CA SER A 40 -4.31 0.43 5.68
C SER A 40 -3.79 -0.41 6.86
N VAL A 41 -4.48 -1.51 7.19
CA VAL A 41 -4.07 -2.39 8.27
C VAL A 41 -2.73 -3.05 7.98
N PHE A 42 -2.55 -3.51 6.74
CA PHE A 42 -1.31 -4.17 6.33
C PHE A 42 -0.13 -3.21 6.39
N LEU A 43 -0.31 -1.99 5.92
CA LEU A 43 0.73 -0.97 5.99
C LEU A 43 1.12 -0.68 7.44
N SER A 44 0.14 -0.60 8.33
CA SER A 44 0.39 -0.41 9.75
C SER A 44 1.27 -1.52 10.32
N HIS A 45 1.00 -2.77 9.96
CA HIS A 45 1.81 -3.91 10.38
C HIS A 45 3.24 -3.85 9.83
N ILE A 46 3.38 -3.48 8.56
CA ILE A 46 4.70 -3.36 7.95
C ILE A 46 5.52 -2.31 8.69
N ILE A 47 4.94 -1.14 8.92
CA ILE A 47 5.63 -0.03 9.57
C ILE A 47 6.07 -0.39 10.98
N LYS A 48 5.25 -1.12 11.73
CA LYS A 48 5.60 -1.57 13.07
C LYS A 48 6.82 -2.49 13.11
N GLY A 49 7.07 -3.19 12.02
CA GLY A 49 8.22 -4.09 11.91
C GLY A 49 9.53 -3.37 11.58
N TYR A 50 9.46 -2.10 11.21
CA TYR A 50 10.64 -1.30 10.86
C TYR A 50 10.99 -0.34 11.99
N GLY A 51 12.28 -0.08 12.19
CA GLY A 51 12.72 1.02 13.03
C GLY A 51 12.48 2.35 12.31
N ASP A 52 12.38 3.45 13.05
CA ASP A 52 12.12 4.77 12.47
C ASP A 52 13.14 5.15 11.39
N LYS A 53 14.37 4.69 11.53
CA LYS A 53 15.45 5.01 10.60
C LYS A 53 15.51 4.07 9.40
N ASP A 54 14.79 2.96 9.47
CA ASP A 54 14.85 1.92 8.45
C ASP A 54 13.69 1.98 7.45
N LEU A 55 12.72 2.86 7.69
CA LEU A 55 11.59 3.01 6.77
C LEU A 55 12.06 3.59 5.43
N PRO A 56 11.64 2.98 4.31
CA PRO A 56 11.99 3.54 3.01
C PRO A 56 11.31 4.87 2.77
N VAL A 57 11.92 5.69 1.92
CA VAL A 57 11.29 6.94 1.47
C VAL A 57 10.16 6.56 0.51
N PRO A 58 8.94 7.09 0.69
CA PRO A 58 7.84 6.76 -0.21
C PRO A 58 8.15 7.13 -1.66
N THR A 59 7.86 6.22 -2.58
CA THR A 59 7.98 6.49 -4.00
C THR A 59 6.94 7.52 -4.41
N ALA A 60 7.32 8.48 -5.23
CA ALA A 60 6.37 9.46 -5.74
C ALA A 60 5.35 8.76 -6.65
N VAL A 61 4.07 9.05 -6.45
CA VAL A 61 2.99 8.46 -7.26
C VAL A 61 3.23 8.70 -8.75
N SER A 62 3.74 9.87 -9.11
CA SER A 62 4.04 10.22 -10.49
C SER A 62 5.14 9.37 -11.12
N SER A 63 5.94 8.69 -10.31
CA SER A 63 7.01 7.81 -10.79
C SER A 63 6.54 6.38 -11.03
N ILE A 64 5.30 6.05 -10.64
CA ILE A 64 4.75 4.70 -10.77
C ILE A 64 3.96 4.61 -12.07
N PRO A 65 4.32 3.67 -12.98
CA PRO A 65 3.52 3.44 -14.18
C PRO A 65 2.13 2.95 -13.77
N ASN A 66 1.07 3.63 -14.19
CA ASN A 66 -0.28 3.31 -13.75
C ASN A 66 -1.30 3.32 -14.88
N GLU A 67 -0.88 3.01 -16.09
CA GLU A 67 -1.73 3.10 -17.28
C GLU A 67 -3.03 2.30 -17.18
N GLU A 68 -3.01 1.16 -16.48
CA GLU A 68 -4.17 0.29 -16.32
C GLU A 68 -4.45 -0.06 -14.86
N GLU A 69 -3.80 0.61 -13.93
CA GLU A 69 -3.90 0.29 -12.52
C GLU A 69 -4.26 1.52 -11.69
N LEU A 70 -4.91 1.28 -10.58
CA LEU A 70 -5.25 2.34 -9.63
C LEU A 70 -4.12 2.47 -8.60
N VAL A 71 -3.54 3.66 -8.51
CA VAL A 71 -2.52 3.95 -7.50
C VAL A 71 -3.14 4.84 -6.44
N VAL A 72 -3.08 4.42 -5.19
CA VAL A 72 -3.69 5.12 -4.07
C VAL A 72 -2.64 5.33 -2.98
N LEU A 73 -2.61 6.53 -2.40
CA LEU A 73 -1.79 6.79 -1.23
C LEU A 73 -2.52 6.24 0.00
N ILE A 74 -1.90 5.29 0.66
CA ILE A 74 -2.45 4.68 1.86
C ILE A 74 -1.82 5.35 3.06
N GLN A 75 -2.66 5.81 3.98
CA GLN A 75 -2.22 6.48 5.20
C GLN A 75 -2.37 5.57 6.41
N THR A 76 -1.42 5.67 7.32
CA THR A 76 -1.51 5.01 8.61
C THR A 76 -0.79 5.84 9.65
N GLU A 77 -1.21 5.73 10.90
CA GLU A 77 -0.54 6.39 12.02
C GLU A 77 0.29 5.38 12.79
N ARG A 78 1.41 5.88 13.30
CA ARG A 78 2.27 5.13 14.20
C ARG A 78 2.41 5.91 15.49
N ASP A 79 2.09 5.28 16.58
CA ASP A 79 2.23 5.86 17.93
C ASP A 79 3.67 5.85 18.41
#